data_0e92e28f356c76e5b5bd79bc4becdbfe
#
_entry.id   0e92e28f356c76e5b5bd79bc4becdbfe
#
_cell.length_a   1.000
_cell.length_b   1.000
_cell.length_c   1.000
_cell.angle_alpha   90.00
_cell.angle_beta   90.00
_cell.angle_gamma   90.00
#
_symmetry.space_group_name_H-M   'P 1'
#
loop_
_entity.id
_entity.type
_entity.pdbx_description
1 polymer ?
#
loop_
_entity_poly.entity_id
_entity_poly.type
_entity_poly.pdbx_seq_one_letter_code
_entity_poly.pdbx_strand_id
1 'polypeptide(L)'
;MDDGALYQRVRHCLRAELEFFAAGKGSRRLEAAGVFASVSPETPDRSLFNGVLCDDAAALARHYETLARLYHEAGVRAWTVWIDGSDANSADWLTQRGHKVDSRPTAMGAVIDAMQLEPAGDLDWCETDDMALVARINDAAYNFPPPGFSALLDRNSPRWHAYVANAGGEPRCCVLTYHAIDGDVGVSAVATLAEARGTGLATKLLSAALVSARKADMTTTTLQSSPMGRGVYEKLGYRDLGEMQMWERRRV
;
A
#
# COMPACT_ATOMS: atom_id res chain seq x y z
N MET A 1 -16.95 14.15 -4.92
CA MET A 1 -16.60 13.60 -3.59
C MET A 1 -15.62 14.56 -2.94
N ASP A 2 -15.81 14.88 -1.66
CA ASP A 2 -14.92 15.75 -0.89
C ASP A 2 -13.64 15.00 -0.44
N ASP A 3 -12.66 15.77 0.06
CA ASP A 3 -11.36 15.23 0.43
C ASP A 3 -11.43 14.33 1.68
N GLY A 4 -12.32 14.63 2.62
CA GLY A 4 -12.51 13.79 3.81
C GLY A 4 -13.04 12.41 3.45
N ALA A 5 -14.00 12.32 2.54
CA ALA A 5 -14.55 11.05 2.07
C ALA A 5 -13.50 10.25 1.29
N LEU A 6 -12.67 10.89 0.46
CA LEU A 6 -11.55 10.23 -0.21
C LEU A 6 -10.48 9.74 0.77
N TYR A 7 -10.16 10.54 1.79
CA TYR A 7 -9.20 10.14 2.81
C TYR A 7 -9.67 8.88 3.58
N GLN A 8 -10.96 8.78 3.90
CA GLN A 8 -11.50 7.55 4.50
C GLN A 8 -11.33 6.34 3.59
N ARG A 9 -11.45 6.50 2.26
CA ARG A 9 -11.19 5.43 1.29
C ARG A 9 -9.71 5.03 1.27
N VAL A 10 -8.76 5.98 1.38
CA VAL A 10 -7.34 5.65 1.57
C VAL A 10 -7.15 4.75 2.78
N ARG A 11 -7.79 5.04 3.91
CA ARG A 11 -7.71 4.22 5.12
C ARG A 11 -8.33 2.83 4.93
N HIS A 12 -9.46 2.73 4.21
CA HIS A 12 -10.09 1.44 3.89
C HIS A 12 -9.19 0.58 3.00
N CYS A 13 -8.56 1.16 1.98
CA CYS A 13 -7.63 0.43 1.13
C CYS A 13 -6.36 0.01 1.86
N LEU A 14 -5.81 0.87 2.73
CA LEU A 14 -4.69 0.51 3.60
C LEU A 14 -5.06 -0.67 4.52
N ARG A 15 -6.27 -0.67 5.09
CA ARG A 15 -6.75 -1.79 5.89
C ARG A 15 -6.81 -3.08 5.05
N ALA A 16 -7.34 -3.02 3.82
CA ALA A 16 -7.40 -4.18 2.92
C ALA A 16 -5.99 -4.70 2.57
N GLU A 17 -5.02 -3.82 2.42
CA GLU A 17 -3.61 -4.19 2.22
C GLU A 17 -3.02 -4.90 3.45
N LEU A 18 -3.29 -4.40 4.65
CA LEU A 18 -2.90 -5.08 5.88
C LEU A 18 -3.60 -6.45 6.05
N GLU A 19 -4.87 -6.56 5.65
CA GLU A 19 -5.59 -7.84 5.62
C GLU A 19 -4.93 -8.84 4.65
N PHE A 20 -4.51 -8.35 3.49
CA PHE A 20 -3.78 -9.14 2.51
C PHE A 20 -2.44 -9.66 3.09
N PHE A 21 -1.68 -8.82 3.78
CA PHE A 21 -0.45 -9.23 4.47
C PHE A 21 -0.72 -10.24 5.59
N ALA A 22 -1.85 -10.13 6.29
CA ALA A 22 -2.24 -11.03 7.36
C ALA A 22 -2.79 -12.38 6.90
N ALA A 23 -3.00 -12.59 5.60
CA ALA A 23 -3.60 -13.81 5.07
C ALA A 23 -2.58 -14.93 4.75
N GLY A 24 -1.24 -14.75 4.94
CA GLY A 24 -0.19 -15.71 4.66
C GLY A 24 -0.10 -16.89 5.58
N LYS A 25 0.66 -17.89 5.16
CA LYS A 25 0.96 -19.06 5.99
C LYS A 25 1.66 -18.61 7.27
N GLY A 26 1.11 -18.96 8.43
CA GLY A 26 1.63 -18.52 9.71
C GLY A 26 1.33 -17.06 10.08
N SER A 27 0.81 -16.27 9.16
CA SER A 27 0.39 -14.90 9.44
C SER A 27 -0.84 -14.86 10.35
N ARG A 28 -1.03 -13.74 11.04
CA ARG A 28 -2.15 -13.53 11.98
C ARG A 28 -2.69 -12.12 11.78
N ARG A 29 -3.91 -11.91 12.22
CA ARG A 29 -4.51 -10.58 12.35
C ARG A 29 -5.02 -10.38 13.77
N LEU A 30 -4.99 -9.14 14.23
CA LEU A 30 -5.74 -8.68 15.39
C LEU A 30 -6.74 -7.64 14.91
N GLU A 31 -8.00 -7.85 15.24
CA GLU A 31 -9.07 -6.90 15.03
C GLU A 31 -9.75 -6.62 16.36
N ALA A 32 -9.72 -5.38 16.79
CA ALA A 32 -10.32 -4.91 18.02
C ALA A 32 -10.91 -3.51 17.80
N ALA A 33 -11.72 -3.01 18.75
CA ALA A 33 -12.37 -1.71 18.60
C ALA A 33 -11.35 -0.58 18.33
N GLY A 34 -11.37 -0.04 17.11
CA GLY A 34 -10.50 1.04 16.66
C GLY A 34 -9.07 0.63 16.29
N VAL A 35 -8.77 -0.68 16.19
CA VAL A 35 -7.44 -1.17 15.81
C VAL A 35 -7.55 -2.37 14.88
N PHE A 36 -6.76 -2.35 13.82
CA PHE A 36 -6.48 -3.51 12.97
C PHE A 36 -4.97 -3.72 12.86
N ALA A 37 -4.49 -4.96 12.96
CA ALA A 37 -3.08 -5.27 12.80
C ALA A 37 -2.85 -6.52 11.95
N SER A 38 -1.84 -6.46 11.07
CA SER A 38 -1.27 -7.59 10.36
C SER A 38 0.00 -8.09 11.04
N VAL A 39 0.17 -9.39 11.14
CA VAL A 39 1.35 -10.04 11.71
C VAL A 39 1.86 -11.06 10.72
N SER A 40 3.00 -10.79 10.12
CA SER A 40 3.64 -11.60 9.06
C SER A 40 5.00 -12.11 9.54
N PRO A 41 5.06 -13.27 10.22
CA PRO A 41 6.30 -13.81 10.77
C PRO A 41 7.31 -14.24 9.70
N GLU A 42 6.88 -14.46 8.47
CA GLU A 42 7.77 -14.76 7.34
C GLU A 42 8.64 -13.57 6.93
N THR A 43 8.22 -12.35 7.30
CA THR A 43 8.95 -11.10 7.03
C THR A 43 9.22 -10.32 8.33
N PRO A 44 9.94 -10.91 9.30
CA PRO A 44 10.01 -10.38 10.68
C PRO A 44 10.70 -9.02 10.78
N ASP A 45 11.53 -8.66 9.81
CA ASP A 45 12.28 -7.40 9.76
C ASP A 45 11.60 -6.31 8.90
N ARG A 46 10.42 -6.60 8.32
CA ARG A 46 9.70 -5.70 7.44
C ARG A 46 8.50 -5.09 8.14
N SER A 47 8.67 -3.90 8.67
CA SER A 47 7.62 -3.18 9.40
C SER A 47 6.39 -2.90 8.52
N LEU A 48 6.57 -2.65 7.21
CA LEU A 48 5.49 -2.44 6.26
C LEU A 48 4.45 -3.57 6.27
N PHE A 49 4.91 -4.82 6.37
CA PHE A 49 4.05 -6.01 6.35
C PHE A 49 3.51 -6.38 7.73
N ASN A 50 4.06 -5.77 8.78
CA ASN A 50 3.69 -5.91 10.16
C ASN A 50 3.10 -4.59 10.65
N GLY A 51 1.98 -4.21 10.04
CA GLY A 51 1.39 -2.90 10.22
C GLY A 51 0.18 -2.90 11.16
N VAL A 52 0.02 -1.78 11.86
CA VAL A 52 -1.14 -1.45 12.68
C VAL A 52 -1.80 -0.21 12.12
N LEU A 53 -3.10 -0.29 11.87
CA LEU A 53 -3.96 0.86 11.61
C LEU A 53 -4.80 1.11 12.85
N CYS A 54 -4.79 2.34 13.37
CA CYS A 54 -5.60 2.73 14.52
C CYS A 54 -6.47 3.95 14.18
N ASP A 55 -7.62 4.07 14.85
CA ASP A 55 -8.53 5.19 14.64
C ASP A 55 -8.07 6.44 15.38
N ASP A 56 -7.52 6.26 16.58
CA ASP A 56 -7.03 7.33 17.44
C ASP A 56 -6.04 6.84 18.51
N ALA A 57 -5.44 7.77 19.22
CA ALA A 57 -4.50 7.51 20.31
C ALA A 57 -5.11 6.67 21.46
N ALA A 58 -6.40 6.82 21.73
CA ALA A 58 -7.06 6.08 22.81
C ALA A 58 -7.25 4.61 22.45
N ALA A 59 -7.64 4.31 21.21
CA ALA A 59 -7.72 2.95 20.70
C ALA A 59 -6.34 2.28 20.69
N LEU A 60 -5.31 3.00 20.21
CA LEU A 60 -3.93 2.53 20.23
C LEU A 60 -3.46 2.21 21.65
N ALA A 61 -3.65 3.14 22.60
CA ALA A 61 -3.22 2.97 23.99
C ALA A 61 -3.89 1.76 24.66
N ARG A 62 -5.17 1.54 24.39
CA ARG A 62 -5.95 0.42 24.96
C ARG A 62 -5.41 -0.93 24.51
N HIS A 63 -4.93 -1.06 23.29
CA HIS A 63 -4.56 -2.34 22.68
C HIS A 63 -3.04 -2.55 22.55
N TYR A 64 -2.22 -1.56 22.88
CA TYR A 64 -0.79 -1.54 22.59
C TYR A 64 -0.02 -2.72 23.18
N GLU A 65 -0.24 -3.04 24.46
CA GLU A 65 0.47 -4.14 25.11
C GLU A 65 0.11 -5.51 24.49
N THR A 66 -1.13 -5.64 24.04
CA THR A 66 -1.57 -6.84 23.30
C THR A 66 -0.89 -6.92 21.93
N LEU A 67 -0.78 -5.79 21.21
CA LEU A 67 -0.06 -5.71 19.94
C LEU A 67 1.43 -6.04 20.12
N ALA A 68 2.08 -5.39 21.08
CA ALA A 68 3.50 -5.60 21.33
C ALA A 68 3.83 -7.06 21.70
N ARG A 69 2.97 -7.71 22.50
CA ARG A 69 3.07 -9.12 22.82
C ARG A 69 2.84 -10.01 21.60
N LEU A 70 1.81 -9.72 20.78
CA LEU A 70 1.49 -10.49 19.57
C LEU A 70 2.66 -10.49 18.58
N TYR A 71 3.28 -9.34 18.32
CA TYR A 71 4.47 -9.25 17.48
C TYR A 71 5.67 -9.97 18.09
N HIS A 72 5.83 -9.87 19.42
CA HIS A 72 6.91 -10.57 20.12
C HIS A 72 6.80 -12.10 19.98
N GLU A 73 5.64 -12.64 20.28
CA GLU A 73 5.36 -14.08 20.21
C GLU A 73 5.46 -14.64 18.79
N ALA A 74 5.18 -13.79 17.79
CA ALA A 74 5.35 -14.12 16.39
C ALA A 74 6.81 -14.01 15.89
N GLY A 75 7.75 -13.57 16.72
CA GLY A 75 9.15 -13.37 16.33
C GLY A 75 9.38 -12.16 15.43
N VAL A 76 8.40 -11.26 15.31
CA VAL A 76 8.51 -10.03 14.51
C VAL A 76 9.47 -9.06 15.20
N ARG A 77 10.45 -8.56 14.46
CA ARG A 77 11.48 -7.62 14.95
C ARG A 77 11.21 -6.17 14.57
N ALA A 78 10.44 -5.95 13.49
CA ALA A 78 10.04 -4.61 13.06
C ALA A 78 8.56 -4.56 12.75
N TRP A 79 7.85 -3.58 13.30
CA TRP A 79 6.43 -3.33 13.03
C TRP A 79 6.13 -1.84 13.05
N THR A 80 5.11 -1.39 12.34
CA THR A 80 4.76 0.02 12.20
C THR A 80 3.33 0.31 12.64
N VAL A 81 3.11 1.51 13.17
CA VAL A 81 1.77 2.07 13.41
C VAL A 81 1.54 3.17 12.40
N TRP A 82 0.45 3.06 11.66
CA TRP A 82 -0.01 4.07 10.73
C TRP A 82 -0.92 5.05 11.45
N ILE A 83 -0.59 6.33 11.39
CA ILE A 83 -1.40 7.42 11.94
C ILE A 83 -1.60 8.51 10.90
N ASP A 84 -2.63 9.33 11.12
CA ASP A 84 -2.81 10.59 10.40
C ASP A 84 -1.68 11.56 10.79
N GLY A 85 -1.12 12.28 9.82
CA GLY A 85 -0.03 13.22 10.06
C GLY A 85 -0.41 14.39 10.98
N SER A 86 -1.69 14.67 11.12
CA SER A 86 -2.24 15.67 12.05
C SER A 86 -2.46 15.15 13.49
N ASP A 87 -2.35 13.83 13.73
CA ASP A 87 -2.54 13.22 15.05
C ASP A 87 -1.30 13.35 15.94
N ALA A 88 -1.06 14.56 16.46
CA ALA A 88 0.03 14.83 17.38
C ALA A 88 -0.03 13.99 18.67
N ASN A 89 -1.21 13.64 19.15
CA ASN A 89 -1.37 12.84 20.37
C ASN A 89 -0.84 11.42 20.19
N SER A 90 -1.17 10.78 19.08
CA SER A 90 -0.61 9.45 18.74
C SER A 90 0.90 9.53 18.49
N ALA A 91 1.39 10.58 17.81
CA ALA A 91 2.81 10.78 17.55
C ALA A 91 3.64 10.90 18.83
N ASP A 92 3.21 11.74 19.77
CA ASP A 92 3.86 11.92 21.08
C ASP A 92 3.83 10.61 21.89
N TRP A 93 2.70 9.94 21.88
CA TRP A 93 2.50 8.69 22.60
C TRP A 93 3.40 7.57 22.06
N LEU A 94 3.54 7.46 20.74
CA LEU A 94 4.43 6.49 20.07
C LEU A 94 5.90 6.80 20.33
N THR A 95 6.29 8.09 20.32
CA THR A 95 7.65 8.55 20.65
C THR A 95 8.06 8.08 22.06
N GLN A 96 7.18 8.26 23.06
CA GLN A 96 7.43 7.83 24.42
C GLN A 96 7.62 6.30 24.57
N ARG A 97 7.14 5.52 23.60
CA ARG A 97 7.27 4.05 23.56
C ARG A 97 8.39 3.56 22.64
N GLY A 98 9.23 4.48 22.18
CA GLY A 98 10.42 4.17 21.40
C GLY A 98 10.15 3.86 19.92
N HIS A 99 8.98 4.23 19.41
CA HIS A 99 8.76 4.27 17.97
C HIS A 99 9.47 5.49 17.34
N LYS A 100 9.85 5.35 16.09
CA LYS A 100 10.44 6.43 15.28
C LYS A 100 9.69 6.54 13.97
N VAL A 101 9.57 7.74 13.45
CA VAL A 101 9.03 7.94 12.09
C VAL A 101 9.98 7.30 11.09
N ASP A 102 9.48 6.33 10.33
CA ASP A 102 10.18 5.65 9.25
C ASP A 102 9.88 6.32 7.90
N SER A 103 8.61 6.65 7.68
CA SER A 103 8.15 7.25 6.42
C SER A 103 6.97 8.20 6.62
N ARG A 104 6.82 9.14 5.68
CA ARG A 104 5.73 10.13 5.63
C ARG A 104 5.08 10.13 4.25
N PRO A 105 4.33 9.08 3.88
CA PRO A 105 3.64 9.06 2.60
C PRO A 105 2.50 10.09 2.58
N THR A 106 2.22 10.60 1.38
CA THR A 106 1.05 11.44 1.13
C THR A 106 -0.14 10.57 0.80
N ALA A 107 -1.24 10.70 1.52
CA ALA A 107 -2.53 10.16 1.11
C ALA A 107 -3.00 10.89 -0.14
N MET A 108 -3.34 10.18 -1.19
CA MET A 108 -3.81 10.77 -2.44
C MET A 108 -5.07 10.07 -2.93
N GLY A 109 -5.95 10.83 -3.60
CA GLY A 109 -7.18 10.27 -4.13
C GLY A 109 -7.77 11.09 -5.27
N ALA A 110 -8.58 10.44 -6.09
CA ALA A 110 -9.25 11.07 -7.23
C ALA A 110 -10.61 10.42 -7.51
N VAL A 111 -11.48 11.18 -8.19
CA VAL A 111 -12.65 10.63 -8.88
C VAL A 111 -12.21 10.23 -10.28
N ILE A 112 -12.38 8.97 -10.68
CA ILE A 112 -11.81 8.40 -11.90
C ILE A 112 -12.29 9.16 -13.14
N ASP A 113 -13.55 9.56 -13.21
CA ASP A 113 -14.10 10.30 -14.35
C ASP A 113 -13.54 11.74 -14.49
N ALA A 114 -12.94 12.27 -13.45
CA ALA A 114 -12.29 13.59 -13.48
C ALA A 114 -10.79 13.51 -13.79
N MET A 115 -10.24 12.30 -13.94
CA MET A 115 -8.82 12.09 -14.16
C MET A 115 -8.41 12.24 -15.63
N GLN A 116 -7.15 12.57 -15.85
CA GLN A 116 -6.53 12.65 -17.17
C GLN A 116 -5.92 11.27 -17.52
N LEU A 117 -6.80 10.31 -17.80
CA LEU A 117 -6.39 8.96 -18.19
C LEU A 117 -6.17 8.88 -19.69
N GLU A 118 -4.92 8.69 -20.09
CA GLU A 118 -4.59 8.46 -21.49
C GLU A 118 -4.82 7.00 -21.89
N PRO A 119 -5.25 6.72 -23.12
CA PRO A 119 -5.24 5.35 -23.64
C PRO A 119 -3.85 4.75 -23.56
N ALA A 120 -3.77 3.44 -23.34
CA ALA A 120 -2.48 2.73 -23.27
C ALA A 120 -1.62 2.89 -24.54
N GLY A 121 -2.25 3.19 -25.67
CA GLY A 121 -1.56 3.41 -26.94
C GLY A 121 -0.77 2.17 -27.38
N ASP A 122 0.52 2.36 -27.61
CA ASP A 122 1.49 1.33 -27.99
C ASP A 122 2.15 0.62 -26.79
N LEU A 123 1.63 0.81 -25.58
CA LEU A 123 2.15 0.15 -24.39
C LEU A 123 1.94 -1.37 -24.49
N ASP A 124 3.02 -2.11 -24.43
CA ASP A 124 2.98 -3.57 -24.27
C ASP A 124 2.71 -3.91 -22.81
N TRP A 125 1.45 -4.25 -22.50
CA TRP A 125 1.02 -4.54 -21.14
C TRP A 125 -0.06 -5.62 -21.10
N CYS A 126 -0.21 -6.24 -19.92
CA CYS A 126 -1.31 -7.17 -19.64
C CYS A 126 -1.73 -7.11 -18.18
N GLU A 127 -2.96 -7.50 -17.90
CA GLU A 127 -3.38 -7.97 -16.60
C GLU A 127 -2.88 -9.40 -16.43
N THR A 128 -2.42 -9.78 -15.23
CA THR A 128 -1.80 -11.06 -14.95
C THR A 128 -2.18 -11.63 -13.61
N ASP A 129 -2.27 -12.96 -13.53
CA ASP A 129 -2.40 -13.69 -12.26
C ASP A 129 -1.03 -14.10 -11.70
N ASP A 130 0.08 -13.80 -12.40
CA ASP A 130 1.45 -14.11 -11.93
C ASP A 130 1.89 -13.09 -10.87
N MET A 131 1.36 -13.27 -9.66
CA MET A 131 1.72 -12.44 -8.51
C MET A 131 3.20 -12.57 -8.13
N ALA A 132 3.85 -13.69 -8.46
CA ALA A 132 5.28 -13.88 -8.24
C ALA A 132 6.11 -12.97 -9.16
N LEU A 133 5.67 -12.74 -10.40
CA LEU A 133 6.28 -11.77 -11.30
C LEU A 133 6.17 -10.34 -10.76
N VAL A 134 4.97 -9.95 -10.32
CA VAL A 134 4.72 -8.62 -9.70
C VAL A 134 5.63 -8.42 -8.50
N ALA A 135 5.74 -9.43 -7.63
CA ALA A 135 6.62 -9.39 -6.47
C ALA A 135 8.09 -9.20 -6.85
N ARG A 136 8.58 -9.96 -7.84
CA ARG A 136 9.98 -9.84 -8.31
C ARG A 136 10.28 -8.45 -8.85
N ILE A 137 9.37 -7.87 -9.62
CA ILE A 137 9.54 -6.49 -10.15
C ILE A 137 9.57 -5.50 -8.98
N ASN A 138 8.62 -5.62 -8.04
CA ASN A 138 8.55 -4.74 -6.88
C ASN A 138 9.80 -4.83 -6.00
N ASP A 139 10.22 -6.04 -5.63
CA ASP A 139 11.38 -6.26 -4.78
C ASP A 139 12.67 -5.73 -5.42
N ALA A 140 12.85 -5.97 -6.73
CA ALA A 140 13.98 -5.45 -7.47
C ALA A 140 13.96 -3.92 -7.58
N ALA A 141 12.80 -3.30 -7.85
CA ALA A 141 12.67 -1.86 -7.98
C ALA A 141 12.94 -1.10 -6.68
N TYR A 142 12.60 -1.70 -5.52
CA TYR A 142 12.82 -1.12 -4.19
C TYR A 142 14.05 -1.67 -3.47
N ASN A 143 14.84 -2.54 -4.12
CA ASN A 143 16.01 -3.21 -3.53
C ASN A 143 15.64 -3.94 -2.22
N PHE A 144 14.50 -4.59 -2.16
CA PHE A 144 14.13 -5.41 -1.03
C PHE A 144 14.90 -6.72 -1.02
N PRO A 145 15.74 -6.97 -0.01
CA PRO A 145 16.37 -8.29 0.12
C PRO A 145 15.31 -9.34 0.49
N PRO A 146 15.50 -10.60 0.08
CA PRO A 146 14.64 -11.71 0.48
C PRO A 146 14.60 -11.91 2.01
N PRO A 147 13.47 -12.33 2.60
CA PRO A 147 12.16 -12.40 1.97
C PRO A 147 11.55 -11.01 1.79
N GLY A 148 11.17 -10.66 0.57
CA GLY A 148 10.53 -9.39 0.24
C GLY A 148 9.02 -9.54 0.09
N PHE A 149 8.46 -8.75 -0.81
CA PHE A 149 7.04 -8.80 -1.17
C PHE A 149 6.63 -10.18 -1.71
N SER A 150 7.60 -10.91 -2.32
CA SER A 150 7.41 -12.28 -2.82
C SER A 150 6.96 -13.29 -1.77
N ALA A 151 7.30 -13.10 -0.49
CA ALA A 151 6.83 -13.97 0.58
C ALA A 151 5.31 -13.84 0.85
N LEU A 152 4.67 -12.80 0.33
CA LEU A 152 3.30 -12.44 0.68
C LEU A 152 2.30 -12.63 -0.47
N LEU A 153 2.75 -12.70 -1.72
CA LEU A 153 1.90 -12.63 -2.90
C LEU A 153 1.42 -13.98 -3.45
N ASP A 154 1.64 -15.09 -2.80
CA ASP A 154 1.11 -16.40 -3.20
C ASP A 154 -0.39 -16.53 -2.83
N ARG A 155 -1.21 -15.51 -3.27
CA ARG A 155 -2.61 -15.42 -2.81
C ARG A 155 -3.51 -14.86 -3.90
N ASN A 156 -4.34 -15.72 -4.43
CA ASN A 156 -5.43 -15.31 -5.30
C ASN A 156 -6.57 -14.72 -4.46
N SER A 157 -6.80 -13.44 -4.59
CA SER A 157 -8.01 -12.79 -4.12
C SER A 157 -8.71 -12.12 -5.30
N PRO A 158 -10.00 -12.35 -5.52
CA PRO A 158 -10.71 -11.83 -6.68
C PRO A 158 -10.85 -10.29 -6.71
N ARG A 159 -10.38 -9.61 -5.67
CA ARG A 159 -10.39 -8.15 -5.58
C ARG A 159 -9.04 -7.53 -5.88
N TRP A 160 -7.97 -8.33 -5.95
CA TRP A 160 -6.65 -7.87 -6.29
C TRP A 160 -6.38 -8.13 -7.77
N HIS A 161 -6.04 -7.08 -8.50
CA HIS A 161 -5.73 -7.09 -9.92
C HIS A 161 -4.29 -6.63 -10.12
N ALA A 162 -3.52 -7.42 -10.84
CA ALA A 162 -2.12 -7.13 -11.10
C ALA A 162 -1.90 -6.82 -12.58
N TYR A 163 -1.11 -5.81 -12.86
CA TYR A 163 -0.79 -5.35 -14.19
C TYR A 163 0.71 -5.28 -14.38
N VAL A 164 1.17 -5.67 -15.55
CA VAL A 164 2.59 -5.65 -15.91
C VAL A 164 2.75 -4.97 -17.26
N ALA A 165 3.78 -4.13 -17.41
CA ALA A 165 4.19 -3.57 -18.68
C ALA A 165 5.62 -3.96 -19.03
N ASN A 166 5.81 -4.27 -20.32
CA ASN A 166 7.11 -4.63 -20.87
C ASN A 166 7.80 -3.40 -21.48
N ALA A 167 9.13 -3.46 -21.47
CA ALA A 167 9.97 -2.58 -22.27
C ALA A 167 11.17 -3.40 -22.78
N GLY A 168 11.43 -3.30 -24.09
CA GLY A 168 12.45 -4.12 -24.74
C GLY A 168 12.13 -5.61 -24.72
N GLY A 169 10.85 -5.99 -24.70
CA GLY A 169 10.40 -7.38 -24.66
C GLY A 169 10.43 -8.05 -23.29
N GLU A 170 10.77 -7.31 -22.24
CA GLU A 170 10.89 -7.83 -20.87
C GLU A 170 9.99 -7.07 -19.88
N PRO A 171 9.41 -7.73 -18.87
CA PRO A 171 8.63 -7.08 -17.82
C PRO A 171 9.48 -6.09 -17.01
N ARG A 172 9.06 -4.81 -16.99
CA ARG A 172 9.84 -3.72 -16.35
C ARG A 172 9.05 -2.87 -15.38
N CYS A 173 7.72 -2.98 -15.41
CA CYS A 173 6.85 -2.20 -14.54
C CYS A 173 5.69 -3.05 -14.06
N CYS A 174 5.27 -2.84 -12.83
CA CYS A 174 4.04 -3.45 -12.29
C CYS A 174 3.19 -2.42 -11.56
N VAL A 175 1.89 -2.73 -11.49
CA VAL A 175 0.89 -2.04 -10.69
C VAL A 175 0.00 -3.10 -10.07
N LEU A 176 -0.28 -2.97 -8.78
CA LEU A 176 -1.27 -3.79 -8.08
C LEU A 176 -2.44 -2.90 -7.67
N THR A 177 -3.67 -3.33 -7.92
CA THR A 177 -4.87 -2.61 -7.50
C THR A 177 -5.79 -3.49 -6.67
N TYR A 178 -6.52 -2.87 -5.74
CA TYR A 178 -7.56 -3.49 -4.95
C TYR A 178 -8.91 -2.84 -5.26
N HIS A 179 -9.89 -3.62 -5.73
CA HIS A 179 -11.23 -3.13 -6.02
C HIS A 179 -12.13 -3.30 -4.78
N ALA A 180 -12.38 -2.21 -4.09
CA ALA A 180 -13.20 -2.18 -2.90
C ALA A 180 -14.70 -2.24 -3.24
N ILE A 181 -15.52 -2.74 -2.30
CA ILE A 181 -16.99 -2.91 -2.49
C ILE A 181 -17.69 -1.56 -2.69
N ASP A 182 -17.14 -0.50 -2.11
CA ASP A 182 -17.70 0.86 -2.18
C ASP A 182 -17.31 1.61 -3.46
N GLY A 183 -16.72 0.92 -4.44
CA GLY A 183 -16.36 1.47 -5.75
C GLY A 183 -15.06 2.25 -5.76
N ASP A 184 -14.17 2.04 -4.77
CA ASP A 184 -12.82 2.59 -4.76
C ASP A 184 -11.78 1.61 -5.30
N VAL A 185 -10.75 2.15 -5.94
CA VAL A 185 -9.57 1.40 -6.40
C VAL A 185 -8.37 1.82 -5.57
N GLY A 186 -7.99 0.99 -4.61
CA GLY A 186 -6.72 1.15 -3.91
C GLY A 186 -5.56 0.79 -4.83
N VAL A 187 -4.58 1.67 -4.98
CA VAL A 187 -3.39 1.42 -5.80
C VAL A 187 -2.19 1.13 -4.90
N SER A 188 -1.54 0.01 -5.16
CA SER A 188 -0.37 -0.47 -4.42
C SER A 188 0.72 -0.96 -5.37
N ALA A 189 1.93 -1.19 -4.85
CA ALA A 189 3.05 -1.80 -5.58
C ALA A 189 3.30 -1.22 -6.99
N VAL A 190 3.17 0.10 -7.16
CA VAL A 190 3.58 0.75 -8.41
C VAL A 190 5.10 0.79 -8.46
N ALA A 191 5.69 -0.07 -9.25
CA ALA A 191 7.14 -0.24 -9.31
C ALA A 191 7.65 -0.30 -10.75
N THR A 192 8.78 0.38 -11.01
CA THR A 192 9.48 0.35 -12.30
C THR A 192 10.94 0.06 -12.06
N LEU A 193 11.49 -0.92 -12.75
CA LEU A 193 12.92 -1.25 -12.69
C LEU A 193 13.76 -0.05 -13.10
N ALA A 194 14.94 0.11 -12.49
CA ALA A 194 15.77 1.30 -12.60
C ALA A 194 16.07 1.71 -14.05
N GLU A 195 16.35 0.74 -14.91
CA GLU A 195 16.67 0.93 -16.33
C GLU A 195 15.49 1.39 -17.19
N ALA A 196 14.24 1.25 -16.70
CA ALA A 196 13.03 1.68 -17.39
C ALA A 196 12.38 2.94 -16.78
N ARG A 197 13.00 3.52 -15.74
CA ARG A 197 12.49 4.75 -15.12
C ARG A 197 12.61 5.95 -16.04
N GLY A 198 11.76 6.95 -15.81
CA GLY A 198 11.77 8.20 -16.60
C GLY A 198 11.13 8.09 -18.00
N THR A 199 10.67 6.90 -18.42
CA THR A 199 10.03 6.66 -19.73
C THR A 199 8.52 6.84 -19.73
N GLY A 200 7.90 7.16 -18.58
CA GLY A 200 6.45 7.26 -18.43
C GLY A 200 5.72 5.92 -18.27
N LEU A 201 6.46 4.81 -18.15
CA LEU A 201 5.90 3.46 -18.11
C LEU A 201 4.88 3.27 -16.98
N ALA A 202 5.22 3.71 -15.74
CA ALA A 202 4.31 3.65 -14.59
C ALA A 202 3.02 4.46 -14.80
N THR A 203 3.12 5.68 -15.37
CA THR A 203 1.96 6.53 -15.65
C THR A 203 1.02 5.88 -16.65
N LYS A 204 1.56 5.35 -17.75
CA LYS A 204 0.78 4.67 -18.80
C LYS A 204 0.13 3.39 -18.26
N LEU A 205 0.88 2.57 -17.51
CA LEU A 205 0.35 1.32 -16.95
C LEU A 205 -0.75 1.59 -15.92
N LEU A 206 -0.55 2.55 -15.01
CA LEU A 206 -1.57 2.92 -14.03
C LEU A 206 -2.81 3.50 -14.72
N SER A 207 -2.63 4.33 -15.77
CA SER A 207 -3.76 4.83 -16.57
C SER A 207 -4.54 3.68 -17.19
N ALA A 208 -3.88 2.67 -17.77
CA ALA A 208 -4.53 1.48 -18.33
C ALA A 208 -5.30 0.68 -17.28
N ALA A 209 -4.70 0.47 -16.09
CA ALA A 209 -5.34 -0.20 -14.98
C ALA A 209 -6.61 0.54 -14.50
N LEU A 210 -6.55 1.88 -14.39
CA LEU A 210 -7.70 2.69 -13.99
C LEU A 210 -8.79 2.75 -15.07
N VAL A 211 -8.44 2.72 -16.36
CA VAL A 211 -9.41 2.57 -17.46
C VAL A 211 -10.12 1.21 -17.35
N SER A 212 -9.40 0.14 -17.02
CA SER A 212 -10.00 -1.19 -16.78
C SER A 212 -10.93 -1.16 -15.57
N ALA A 213 -10.50 -0.56 -14.48
CA ALA A 213 -11.30 -0.42 -13.26
C ALA A 213 -12.59 0.40 -13.49
N ARG A 214 -12.52 1.48 -14.27
CA ARG A 214 -13.70 2.27 -14.66
C ARG A 214 -14.73 1.45 -15.43
N LYS A 215 -14.29 0.53 -16.29
CA LYS A 215 -15.17 -0.41 -17.00
C LYS A 215 -15.83 -1.43 -16.07
N ALA A 216 -15.26 -1.64 -14.90
CA ALA A 216 -15.80 -2.46 -13.81
C ALA A 216 -16.57 -1.62 -12.77
N ASP A 217 -17.10 -0.45 -13.18
CA ASP A 217 -17.92 0.47 -12.38
C ASP A 217 -17.23 1.04 -11.12
N MET A 218 -15.89 1.06 -11.10
CA MET A 218 -15.14 1.77 -10.07
C MET A 218 -15.19 3.27 -10.32
N THR A 219 -15.39 4.05 -9.27
CA THR A 219 -15.67 5.51 -9.35
C THR A 219 -14.58 6.38 -8.78
N THR A 220 -13.80 5.86 -7.84
CA THR A 220 -12.68 6.58 -7.21
C THR A 220 -11.43 5.73 -7.17
N THR A 221 -10.31 6.37 -6.92
CA THR A 221 -9.04 5.69 -6.71
C THR A 221 -8.23 6.37 -5.64
N THR A 222 -7.54 5.59 -4.80
CA THR A 222 -6.78 6.08 -3.65
C THR A 222 -5.45 5.34 -3.49
N LEU A 223 -4.48 5.99 -2.85
CA LEU A 223 -3.16 5.43 -2.60
C LEU A 223 -2.40 6.18 -1.50
N GLN A 224 -1.27 5.60 -1.06
CA GLN A 224 -0.26 6.27 -0.26
C GLN A 224 0.99 6.47 -1.13
N SER A 225 1.31 7.72 -1.42
CA SER A 225 2.42 8.08 -2.30
C SER A 225 3.71 8.29 -1.53
N SER A 226 4.80 7.65 -1.98
CA SER A 226 6.14 8.08 -1.60
C SER A 226 6.48 9.44 -2.24
N PRO A 227 7.44 10.21 -1.69
CA PRO A 227 7.89 11.45 -2.31
C PRO A 227 8.35 11.28 -3.77
N MET A 228 8.96 10.14 -4.10
CA MET A 228 9.43 9.84 -5.45
C MET A 228 8.27 9.57 -6.42
N GLY A 229 7.18 8.96 -5.96
CA GLY A 229 6.02 8.59 -6.79
C GLY A 229 5.04 9.74 -7.03
N ARG A 230 5.04 10.76 -6.18
CA ARG A 230 4.03 11.82 -6.14
C ARG A 230 3.74 12.44 -7.51
N GLY A 231 4.79 12.80 -8.26
CA GLY A 231 4.63 13.43 -9.58
C GLY A 231 3.96 12.55 -10.64
N VAL A 232 3.97 11.21 -10.48
CA VAL A 232 3.22 10.30 -11.35
C VAL A 232 1.73 10.47 -11.12
N TYR A 233 1.32 10.53 -9.85
CA TYR A 233 -0.08 10.58 -9.46
C TYR A 233 -0.70 11.97 -9.70
N GLU A 234 0.04 13.04 -9.42
CA GLU A 234 -0.39 14.42 -9.70
C GLU A 234 -0.70 14.63 -11.20
N LYS A 235 0.14 14.06 -12.09
CA LYS A 235 -0.10 14.12 -13.56
C LYS A 235 -1.38 13.42 -13.99
N LEU A 236 -1.81 12.39 -13.28
CA LEU A 236 -3.06 11.68 -13.54
C LEU A 236 -4.28 12.36 -12.92
N GLY A 237 -4.09 13.37 -12.05
CA GLY A 237 -5.18 14.12 -11.44
C GLY A 237 -5.50 13.68 -10.02
N TYR A 238 -4.63 12.92 -9.35
CA TYR A 238 -4.77 12.67 -7.91
C TYR A 238 -4.55 13.95 -7.13
N ARG A 239 -5.36 14.14 -6.09
CA ARG A 239 -5.25 15.25 -5.15
C ARG A 239 -4.51 14.81 -3.90
N ASP A 240 -3.73 15.73 -3.32
CA ASP A 240 -3.15 15.57 -2.00
C ASP A 240 -4.26 15.67 -0.94
N LEU A 241 -4.40 14.65 -0.12
CA LEU A 241 -5.41 14.55 0.95
C LEU A 241 -4.78 14.70 2.34
N GLY A 242 -3.48 14.91 2.42
CA GLY A 242 -2.74 15.06 3.66
C GLY A 242 -1.65 14.01 3.87
N GLU A 243 -0.83 14.24 4.88
CA GLU A 243 0.25 13.32 5.26
C GLU A 243 -0.30 12.15 6.09
N MET A 244 0.21 10.96 5.84
CA MET A 244 0.17 9.84 6.77
C MET A 244 1.57 9.59 7.33
N GLN A 245 1.66 8.98 8.49
CA GLN A 245 2.95 8.68 9.12
C GLN A 245 3.04 7.21 9.47
N MET A 246 4.18 6.61 9.16
CA MET A 246 4.57 5.28 9.56
C MET A 246 5.52 5.37 10.76
N TRP A 247 5.10 4.89 11.93
CA TRP A 247 5.87 4.91 13.15
C TRP A 247 6.40 3.51 13.45
N GLU A 248 7.66 3.29 13.11
CA GLU A 248 8.30 2.00 13.27
C GLU A 248 8.83 1.78 14.69
N ARG A 249 8.64 0.58 15.21
CA ARG A 249 9.38 0.03 16.33
C ARG A 249 10.22 -1.15 15.85
N ARG A 250 11.52 -1.03 16.04
CA ARG A 250 12.48 -2.09 15.69
C ARG A 250 13.17 -2.59 16.94
N ARG A 251 13.25 -3.91 17.09
CA ARG A 251 14.06 -4.55 18.12
C ARG A 251 15.45 -4.78 17.57
N VAL A 252 16.45 -4.37 18.30
CA VAL A 252 17.87 -4.62 18.05
C VAL A 252 18.24 -5.99 18.58
#